data_5d070d6c76df3ee0473b39fae208baba
#
_entry.id   5d070d6c76df3ee0473b39fae208baba
#
_cell.length_a   1.000
_cell.length_b   1.000
_cell.length_c   1.000
_cell.angle_alpha   90.00
_cell.angle_beta   90.00
_cell.angle_gamma   90.00
#
_symmetry.space_group_name_H-M   'P 1'
#
loop_
_entity.id
_entity.type
_entity.pdbx_description
1 polymer ?
#
loop_
_entity_poly.entity_id
_entity_poly.type
_entity_poly.pdbx_seq_one_letter_code
_entity_poly.pdbx_strand_id
1 'polypeptide(L)'
;NLSPGTIKNRMSCLRWWAEKVNKRAVVASANDFYGIPDRQFVAQESKARDLAKDQLTLVKDEHVRMSLRLQQAFGLRREEALKIQPRWADRGDHLQLKASWTKGGRERTVPIRTSEQRALLEEAKQLAGLGSLIPGGRQYIEQLRIYERHTANAGLSKMHGLRHAYAQQRYLELTGWPSPHAGGPAKSQLTKAQKQTDQSVRLT
;
A
#
# COMPACT_ATOMS: atom_id res chain seq x y z
N ASN A 1 17.17 -10.16 15.77
CA ASN A 1 17.22 -8.70 16.09
C ASN A 1 15.97 -8.01 15.54
N LEU A 2 15.39 -7.10 16.36
CA LEU A 2 14.24 -6.29 15.97
C LEU A 2 14.73 -4.97 15.35
N SER A 3 13.97 -4.46 14.35
CA SER A 3 14.29 -3.14 13.80
C SER A 3 14.09 -2.03 14.84
N PRO A 4 14.83 -0.91 14.75
CA PRO A 4 14.65 0.25 15.64
C PRO A 4 13.20 0.73 15.72
N GLY A 5 12.48 0.73 14.59
CA GLY A 5 11.08 1.10 14.52
C GLY A 5 10.17 0.15 15.32
N THR A 6 10.45 -1.16 15.27
CA THR A 6 9.71 -2.16 16.06
C THR A 6 9.96 -1.99 17.56
N ILE A 7 11.22 -1.74 17.94
CA ILE A 7 11.59 -1.50 19.34
C ILE A 7 10.89 -0.25 19.85
N LYS A 8 10.97 0.88 19.12
CA LYS A 8 10.31 2.14 19.50
C LYS A 8 8.79 1.98 19.67
N ASN A 9 8.12 1.21 18.81
CA ASN A 9 6.70 0.93 18.93
C ASN A 9 6.39 0.12 20.22
N ARG A 10 7.19 -0.91 20.52
CA ARG A 10 7.03 -1.69 21.76
C ARG A 10 7.26 -0.82 23.00
N MET A 11 8.28 0.04 22.98
CA MET A 11 8.55 0.98 24.07
C MET A 11 7.41 1.98 24.28
N SER A 12 6.76 2.43 23.21
CA SER A 12 5.58 3.28 23.31
C SER A 12 4.42 2.57 24.04
N CYS A 13 4.18 1.29 23.72
CA CYS A 13 3.18 0.48 24.43
C CYS A 13 3.54 0.29 25.91
N LEU A 14 4.81 0.01 26.20
CA LEU A 14 5.27 -0.15 27.59
C LEU A 14 5.14 1.15 28.40
N ARG A 15 5.50 2.30 27.81
CA ARG A 15 5.34 3.60 28.45
C ARG A 15 3.88 3.93 28.72
N TRP A 16 3.02 3.70 27.74
CA TRP A 16 1.58 3.87 27.92
C TRP A 16 1.04 2.99 29.04
N TRP A 17 1.43 1.71 29.07
CA TRP A 17 1.02 0.79 30.14
C TRP A 17 1.54 1.23 31.51
N ALA A 18 2.83 1.59 31.63
CA ALA A 18 3.42 2.09 32.87
C ALA A 18 2.70 3.34 33.39
N GLU A 19 2.27 4.22 32.47
CA GLU A 19 1.44 5.38 32.83
C GLU A 19 0.09 4.96 33.40
N LYS A 20 -0.61 4.01 32.78
CA LYS A 20 -1.93 3.54 33.23
C LYS A 20 -1.91 2.87 34.62
N VAL A 21 -0.80 2.27 34.98
CA VAL A 21 -0.61 1.64 36.32
C VAL A 21 0.15 2.55 37.31
N ASN A 22 0.29 3.85 37.01
CA ASN A 22 0.99 4.85 37.83
C ASN A 22 2.45 4.50 38.15
N LYS A 23 3.14 3.83 37.25
CA LYS A 23 4.55 3.42 37.37
C LYS A 23 5.45 4.03 36.30
N ARG A 24 5.21 5.27 35.91
CA ARG A 24 5.99 5.96 34.85
C ARG A 24 7.50 5.94 35.07
N ALA A 25 7.95 5.99 36.33
CA ALA A 25 9.37 5.99 36.67
C ALA A 25 10.10 4.69 36.31
N VAL A 26 9.39 3.59 36.10
CA VAL A 26 9.97 2.27 35.77
C VAL A 26 10.46 2.19 34.34
N VAL A 27 9.89 3.01 33.44
CA VAL A 27 10.25 3.01 32.00
C VAL A 27 10.70 4.41 31.60
N ALA A 28 12.00 4.55 31.29
CA ALA A 28 12.53 5.84 30.85
C ALA A 28 11.81 6.39 29.63
N SER A 29 11.58 7.71 29.61
CA SER A 29 10.85 8.39 28.51
C SER A 29 11.67 8.48 27.22
N ALA A 30 12.99 8.62 27.34
CA ALA A 30 13.90 8.74 26.21
C ALA A 30 14.29 7.39 25.63
N ASN A 31 14.39 7.30 24.30
CA ASN A 31 14.86 6.09 23.63
C ASN A 31 16.38 5.91 23.78
N ASP A 32 17.12 7.02 23.87
CA ASP A 32 18.57 7.02 24.00
C ASP A 32 19.05 6.36 25.31
N PHE A 33 18.25 6.44 26.37
CA PHE A 33 18.49 5.73 27.62
C PHE A 33 18.68 4.21 27.43
N TYR A 34 17.99 3.65 26.43
CA TYR A 34 18.06 2.22 26.08
C TYR A 34 18.96 1.94 24.88
N GLY A 35 19.74 2.91 24.41
CA GLY A 35 20.57 2.77 23.22
C GLY A 35 19.78 2.45 21.95
N ILE A 36 18.51 2.86 21.87
CA ILE A 36 17.65 2.57 20.70
C ILE A 36 17.94 3.61 19.60
N PRO A 37 18.55 3.21 18.49
CA PRO A 37 18.94 4.13 17.44
C PRO A 37 17.75 4.78 16.75
N ASP A 38 17.96 5.89 16.06
CA ASP A 38 16.92 6.57 15.33
C ASP A 38 16.38 5.75 14.18
N ARG A 39 15.08 5.91 13.94
CA ARG A 39 14.40 5.27 12.82
C ARG A 39 14.79 5.97 11.52
N GLN A 40 15.30 5.21 10.58
CA GLN A 40 15.44 5.67 9.21
C GLN A 40 14.05 5.69 8.54
N PHE A 41 13.53 6.89 8.25
CA PHE A 41 12.23 7.07 7.61
C PHE A 41 12.30 6.90 6.09
N VAL A 42 13.45 7.17 5.51
CA VAL A 42 13.71 7.05 4.08
C VAL A 42 14.45 5.74 3.83
N ALA A 43 13.84 4.82 3.10
CA ALA A 43 14.53 3.61 2.69
C ALA A 43 15.64 3.97 1.70
N GLN A 44 16.82 3.35 1.84
CA GLN A 44 17.94 3.57 0.91
C GLN A 44 17.70 2.90 -0.45
N GLU A 45 16.87 1.84 -0.49
CA GLU A 45 16.55 1.09 -1.69
C GLU A 45 15.06 1.19 -2.03
N SER A 46 14.75 1.15 -3.30
CA SER A 46 13.36 1.09 -3.77
C SER A 46 12.70 -0.21 -3.31
N LYS A 47 11.51 -0.07 -2.74
CA LYS A 47 10.65 -1.21 -2.38
C LYS A 47 9.60 -1.50 -3.48
N ALA A 48 9.74 -0.85 -4.63
CA ALA A 48 8.87 -1.09 -5.77
C ALA A 48 9.01 -2.53 -6.24
N ARG A 49 7.90 -3.11 -6.66
CA ARG A 49 7.81 -4.43 -7.28
C ARG A 49 6.80 -4.36 -8.40
N ASP A 50 7.10 -5.05 -9.47
CA ASP A 50 6.19 -5.34 -10.56
C ASP A 50 5.99 -6.84 -10.66
N LEU A 51 4.81 -7.26 -11.09
CA LEU A 51 4.49 -8.64 -11.38
C LEU A 51 4.43 -8.83 -12.88
N ALA A 52 5.30 -9.69 -13.37
CA ALA A 52 5.24 -10.13 -14.76
C ALA A 52 4.03 -11.07 -14.99
N LYS A 53 3.58 -11.16 -16.24
CA LYS A 53 2.40 -11.98 -16.59
C LYS A 53 2.57 -13.45 -16.22
N ASP A 54 3.75 -14.00 -16.43
CA ASP A 54 4.10 -15.39 -16.08
C ASP A 54 3.98 -15.63 -14.57
N GLN A 55 4.45 -14.71 -13.74
CA GLN A 55 4.30 -14.80 -12.28
C GLN A 55 2.83 -14.78 -11.85
N LEU A 56 1.99 -13.98 -12.51
CA LEU A 56 0.56 -13.94 -12.22
C LEU A 56 -0.13 -15.26 -12.60
N THR A 57 0.33 -16.00 -13.62
CA THR A 57 -0.25 -17.30 -13.98
C THR A 57 -0.02 -18.39 -12.93
N LEU A 58 1.01 -18.23 -12.09
CA LEU A 58 1.27 -19.14 -10.96
C LEU A 58 0.23 -18.99 -9.85
N VAL A 59 -0.45 -17.85 -9.77
CA VAL A 59 -1.53 -17.60 -8.82
C VAL A 59 -2.82 -18.24 -9.34
N LYS A 60 -3.18 -19.40 -8.80
CA LYS A 60 -4.29 -20.23 -9.32
C LYS A 60 -5.69 -19.67 -8.99
N ASP A 61 -5.86 -19.00 -7.86
CA ASP A 61 -7.14 -18.37 -7.50
C ASP A 61 -7.34 -17.09 -8.31
N GLU A 62 -8.44 -16.99 -9.06
CA GLU A 62 -8.72 -15.87 -9.97
C GLU A 62 -9.02 -14.57 -9.22
N HIS A 63 -9.69 -14.62 -8.05
CA HIS A 63 -9.95 -13.45 -7.23
C HIS A 63 -8.67 -12.88 -6.62
N VAL A 64 -7.73 -13.75 -6.20
CA VAL A 64 -6.40 -13.33 -5.74
C VAL A 64 -5.61 -12.71 -6.88
N ARG A 65 -5.61 -13.34 -8.05
CA ARG A 65 -4.91 -12.83 -9.24
C ARG A 65 -5.47 -11.47 -9.67
N MET A 66 -6.79 -11.29 -9.67
CA MET A 66 -7.44 -10.01 -9.95
C MET A 66 -7.06 -8.96 -8.91
N SER A 67 -7.06 -9.30 -7.61
CA SER A 67 -6.64 -8.40 -6.55
C SER A 67 -5.20 -7.91 -6.73
N LEU A 68 -4.28 -8.77 -7.15
CA LEU A 68 -2.89 -8.40 -7.45
C LEU A 68 -2.79 -7.45 -8.66
N ARG A 69 -3.52 -7.74 -9.73
CA ARG A 69 -3.59 -6.88 -10.91
C ARG A 69 -4.12 -5.48 -10.57
N LEU A 70 -5.16 -5.39 -9.75
CA LEU A 70 -5.70 -4.11 -9.27
C LEU A 70 -4.73 -3.37 -8.35
N GLN A 71 -4.00 -4.07 -7.48
CA GLN A 71 -2.93 -3.45 -6.67
C GLN A 71 -1.85 -2.83 -7.56
N GLN A 72 -1.43 -3.51 -8.62
CA GLN A 72 -0.43 -3.02 -9.56
C GLN A 72 -0.96 -1.83 -10.38
N ALA A 73 -2.13 -1.96 -10.96
CA ALA A 73 -2.69 -0.98 -11.89
C ALA A 73 -3.16 0.33 -11.21
N PHE A 74 -3.63 0.26 -9.97
CA PHE A 74 -4.24 1.39 -9.25
C PHE A 74 -3.54 1.73 -7.93
N GLY A 75 -2.46 1.04 -7.60
CA GLY A 75 -1.77 1.24 -6.33
C GLY A 75 -2.64 0.97 -5.10
N LEU A 76 -3.60 0.06 -5.19
CA LEU A 76 -4.47 -0.29 -4.07
C LEU A 76 -3.68 -1.01 -2.98
N ARG A 77 -4.08 -0.79 -1.71
CA ARG A 77 -3.61 -1.66 -0.63
C ARG A 77 -4.26 -3.04 -0.76
N ARG A 78 -3.63 -4.08 -0.21
CA ARG A 78 -4.16 -5.45 -0.23
C ARG A 78 -5.62 -5.51 0.23
N GLU A 79 -5.93 -4.90 1.36
CA GLU A 79 -7.28 -4.87 1.91
C GLU A 79 -8.28 -4.17 0.97
N GLU A 80 -7.88 -3.02 0.41
CA GLU A 80 -8.68 -2.28 -0.56
C GLU A 80 -8.98 -3.15 -1.80
N ALA A 81 -7.96 -3.83 -2.33
CA ALA A 81 -8.10 -4.68 -3.52
C ALA A 81 -8.92 -5.96 -3.28
N LEU A 82 -8.93 -6.49 -2.06
CA LEU A 82 -9.78 -7.64 -1.70
C LEU A 82 -11.24 -7.20 -1.47
N LYS A 83 -11.46 -6.10 -0.77
CA LYS A 83 -12.79 -5.62 -0.40
C LYS A 83 -13.51 -4.82 -1.49
N ILE A 84 -12.81 -4.39 -2.55
CA ILE A 84 -13.40 -3.56 -3.60
C ILE A 84 -14.64 -4.22 -4.20
N GLN A 85 -15.68 -3.42 -4.39
CA GLN A 85 -16.86 -3.73 -5.18
C GLN A 85 -16.72 -2.97 -6.51
N PRO A 86 -16.23 -3.60 -7.59
CA PRO A 86 -15.80 -2.86 -8.77
C PRO A 86 -16.90 -2.02 -9.42
N ARG A 87 -18.13 -2.55 -9.46
CA ARG A 87 -19.29 -1.80 -10.00
C ARG A 87 -19.62 -0.57 -9.17
N TRP A 88 -19.54 -0.68 -7.84
CA TRP A 88 -19.79 0.46 -6.97
C TRP A 88 -18.63 1.47 -6.99
N ALA A 89 -17.40 0.99 -7.05
CA ALA A 89 -16.20 1.82 -6.98
C ALA A 89 -15.98 2.67 -8.24
N ASP A 90 -16.45 2.21 -9.40
CA ASP A 90 -16.28 2.90 -10.66
C ASP A 90 -17.18 4.14 -10.74
N ARG A 91 -16.55 5.32 -10.90
CA ARG A 91 -17.24 6.62 -11.06
C ARG A 91 -16.96 7.25 -12.42
N GLY A 92 -16.52 6.46 -13.39
CA GLY A 92 -16.19 6.93 -14.74
C GLY A 92 -14.72 7.29 -14.87
N ASP A 93 -14.30 8.42 -14.36
CA ASP A 93 -12.92 8.91 -14.44
C ASP A 93 -12.04 8.49 -13.26
N HIS A 94 -12.62 7.95 -12.18
CA HIS A 94 -11.90 7.52 -11.00
C HIS A 94 -12.58 6.34 -10.30
N LEU A 95 -11.81 5.67 -9.45
CA LEU A 95 -12.31 4.73 -8.43
C LEU A 95 -12.58 5.48 -7.15
N GLN A 96 -13.77 5.31 -6.58
CA GLN A 96 -14.11 5.70 -5.22
C GLN A 96 -13.87 4.52 -4.27
N LEU A 97 -13.07 4.70 -3.22
CA LEU A 97 -12.83 3.69 -2.20
C LEU A 97 -13.57 4.05 -0.91
N LYS A 98 -14.42 3.14 -0.43
CA LYS A 98 -15.18 3.31 0.83
C LYS A 98 -14.23 3.42 2.03
N ALA A 99 -14.61 4.22 3.02
CA ALA A 99 -13.93 4.33 4.29
C ALA A 99 -13.65 2.97 4.96
N SER A 100 -14.62 2.06 4.90
CA SER A 100 -14.51 0.69 5.46
C SER A 100 -13.50 -0.23 4.75
N TRP A 101 -13.01 0.16 3.57
CA TRP A 101 -11.96 -0.59 2.85
C TRP A 101 -10.57 -0.04 3.11
N THR A 102 -10.47 1.21 3.58
CA THR A 102 -9.22 1.94 3.69
C THR A 102 -8.67 1.92 5.12
N LYS A 103 -7.34 1.90 5.23
CA LYS A 103 -6.68 2.03 6.52
C LYS A 103 -6.96 3.42 7.12
N GLY A 104 -7.48 3.45 8.34
CA GLY A 104 -7.81 4.69 9.05
C GLY A 104 -9.20 5.25 8.72
N GLY A 105 -10.06 4.50 8.01
CA GLY A 105 -11.47 4.86 7.82
C GLY A 105 -11.70 6.13 7.00
N ARG A 106 -10.80 6.47 6.08
CA ARG A 106 -10.94 7.65 5.20
C ARG A 106 -11.20 7.21 3.78
N GLU A 107 -12.25 7.75 3.19
CA GLU A 107 -12.50 7.59 1.76
C GLU A 107 -11.36 8.20 0.94
N ARG A 108 -11.11 7.61 -0.23
CA ARG A 108 -10.18 8.18 -1.19
C ARG A 108 -10.56 7.83 -2.62
N THR A 109 -10.11 8.64 -3.55
CA THR A 109 -10.25 8.42 -4.98
C THR A 109 -8.92 7.96 -5.59
N VAL A 110 -9.01 7.22 -6.68
CA VAL A 110 -7.85 6.84 -7.51
C VAL A 110 -8.25 7.07 -8.97
N PRO A 111 -7.56 7.95 -9.71
CA PRO A 111 -7.93 8.25 -11.08
C PRO A 111 -7.75 7.05 -12.02
N ILE A 112 -8.64 6.90 -12.97
CA ILE A 112 -8.54 5.96 -14.09
C ILE A 112 -7.96 6.74 -15.27
N ARG A 113 -6.76 6.37 -15.71
CA ARG A 113 -5.96 7.19 -16.61
C ARG A 113 -5.67 6.53 -17.95
N THR A 114 -5.76 5.21 -18.01
CA THR A 114 -5.38 4.45 -19.21
C THR A 114 -6.49 3.48 -19.62
N SER A 115 -6.48 3.12 -20.90
CA SER A 115 -7.36 2.10 -21.47
C SER A 115 -7.19 0.75 -20.81
N GLU A 116 -5.95 0.40 -20.42
CA GLU A 116 -5.63 -0.86 -19.74
C GLU A 116 -6.24 -0.90 -18.32
N GLN A 117 -6.19 0.22 -17.59
CA GLN A 117 -6.87 0.34 -16.30
C GLN A 117 -8.39 0.18 -16.46
N ARG A 118 -8.96 0.77 -17.48
CA ARG A 118 -10.39 0.65 -17.81
C ARG A 118 -10.75 -0.81 -18.14
N ALA A 119 -10.02 -1.45 -19.04
CA ALA A 119 -10.24 -2.84 -19.41
C ALA A 119 -10.13 -3.78 -18.21
N LEU A 120 -9.11 -3.59 -17.35
CA LEU A 120 -8.94 -4.37 -16.12
C LEU A 120 -10.12 -4.19 -15.16
N LEU A 121 -10.67 -2.98 -15.05
CA LEU A 121 -11.82 -2.72 -14.19
C LEU A 121 -13.08 -3.42 -14.73
N GLU A 122 -13.27 -3.49 -16.03
CA GLU A 122 -14.37 -4.24 -16.63
C GLU A 122 -14.23 -5.76 -16.37
N GLU A 123 -13.03 -6.32 -16.50
CA GLU A 123 -12.77 -7.71 -16.11
C GLU A 123 -13.09 -7.94 -14.61
N ALA A 124 -12.70 -7.01 -13.74
CA ALA A 124 -12.98 -7.09 -12.31
C ALA A 124 -14.49 -7.03 -12.01
N LYS A 125 -15.27 -6.22 -12.76
CA LYS A 125 -16.74 -6.17 -12.64
C LYS A 125 -17.40 -7.47 -13.06
N GLN A 126 -16.88 -8.12 -14.11
CA GLN A 126 -17.38 -9.41 -14.57
C GLN A 126 -17.14 -10.50 -13.50
N LEU A 127 -15.92 -10.55 -12.96
CA LEU A 127 -15.54 -11.53 -11.95
C LEU A 127 -16.31 -11.35 -10.62
N ALA A 128 -16.45 -10.11 -10.14
CA ALA A 128 -17.09 -9.82 -8.86
C ALA A 128 -18.64 -9.77 -8.96
N GLY A 129 -19.19 -9.64 -10.16
CA GLY A 129 -20.63 -9.45 -10.36
C GLY A 129 -21.14 -8.19 -9.65
N LEU A 130 -22.14 -8.33 -8.79
CA LEU A 130 -22.67 -7.24 -7.95
C LEU A 130 -21.92 -7.12 -6.59
N GLY A 131 -21.07 -8.10 -6.28
CA GLY A 131 -20.37 -8.19 -5.00
C GLY A 131 -18.98 -7.54 -5.01
N SER A 132 -18.16 -8.00 -4.08
CA SER A 132 -16.74 -7.65 -3.96
C SER A 132 -15.84 -8.72 -4.59
N LEU A 133 -14.53 -8.49 -4.60
CA LEU A 133 -13.57 -9.54 -4.94
C LEU A 133 -13.39 -10.59 -3.84
N ILE A 134 -14.13 -10.48 -2.74
CA ILE A 134 -14.32 -11.59 -1.83
C ILE A 134 -15.50 -12.40 -2.35
N PRO A 135 -15.33 -13.66 -2.77
CA PRO A 135 -16.42 -14.49 -3.28
C PRO A 135 -17.56 -14.62 -2.27
N GLY A 136 -18.80 -14.76 -2.79
CA GLY A 136 -19.98 -15.01 -1.95
C GLY A 136 -19.75 -16.21 -1.01
N GLY A 137 -20.23 -16.08 0.22
CA GLY A 137 -20.06 -17.12 1.25
C GLY A 137 -18.71 -17.10 1.99
N ARG A 138 -17.77 -16.22 1.62
CA ARG A 138 -16.47 -16.07 2.31
C ARG A 138 -16.40 -14.77 3.12
N GLN A 139 -15.78 -14.86 4.29
CA GLN A 139 -15.40 -13.69 5.08
C GLN A 139 -14.06 -13.10 4.61
N TYR A 140 -13.81 -11.84 4.93
CA TYR A 140 -12.53 -11.18 4.61
C TYR A 140 -11.31 -11.95 5.11
N ILE A 141 -11.36 -12.46 6.34
CA ILE A 141 -10.22 -13.19 6.92
C ILE A 141 -9.91 -14.50 6.17
N GLU A 142 -10.92 -15.17 5.65
CA GLU A 142 -10.76 -16.38 4.85
C GLU A 142 -10.12 -16.05 3.50
N GLN A 143 -10.62 -15.01 2.82
CA GLN A 143 -10.04 -14.56 1.55
C GLN A 143 -8.62 -14.02 1.74
N LEU A 144 -8.31 -13.39 2.87
CA LEU A 144 -6.96 -12.96 3.21
C LEU A 144 -6.00 -14.15 3.33
N ARG A 145 -6.41 -15.21 4.03
CA ARG A 145 -5.60 -16.44 4.15
C ARG A 145 -5.39 -17.12 2.80
N ILE A 146 -6.42 -17.13 1.95
CA ILE A 146 -6.34 -17.64 0.58
C ILE A 146 -5.33 -16.81 -0.24
N TYR A 147 -5.41 -15.47 -0.14
CA TYR A 147 -4.46 -14.56 -0.79
C TYR A 147 -3.02 -14.87 -0.34
N GLU A 148 -2.77 -14.98 0.97
CA GLU A 148 -1.45 -15.24 1.52
C GLU A 148 -0.91 -16.61 1.09
N ARG A 149 -1.75 -17.65 1.08
CA ARG A 149 -1.37 -18.98 0.62
C ARG A 149 -1.02 -18.99 -0.87
N HIS A 150 -1.88 -18.41 -1.75
CA HIS A 150 -1.64 -18.42 -3.18
C HIS A 150 -0.45 -17.57 -3.59
N THR A 151 -0.22 -16.43 -2.94
CA THR A 151 1.00 -15.62 -3.18
C THR A 151 2.26 -16.36 -2.73
N ALA A 152 2.24 -17.01 -1.56
CA ALA A 152 3.37 -17.80 -1.07
C ALA A 152 3.68 -18.97 -2.00
N ASN A 153 2.67 -19.73 -2.44
CA ASN A 153 2.83 -20.85 -3.38
C ASN A 153 3.39 -20.42 -4.75
N ALA A 154 3.09 -19.20 -5.17
CA ALA A 154 3.65 -18.60 -6.38
C ALA A 154 5.04 -17.94 -6.17
N GLY A 155 5.65 -18.09 -4.99
CA GLY A 155 6.93 -17.47 -4.65
C GLY A 155 6.86 -15.93 -4.52
N LEU A 156 5.67 -15.37 -4.41
CA LEU A 156 5.45 -13.92 -4.33
C LEU A 156 5.47 -13.45 -2.87
N SER A 157 6.23 -12.40 -2.60
CA SER A 157 6.33 -11.80 -1.27
C SER A 157 6.38 -10.28 -1.34
N LYS A 158 6.09 -9.61 -0.22
CA LYS A 158 6.16 -8.14 -0.10
C LYS A 158 5.30 -7.40 -1.13
N MET A 159 4.08 -7.88 -1.41
CA MET A 159 3.18 -7.35 -2.44
C MET A 159 2.77 -5.90 -2.23
N HIS A 160 3.01 -5.31 -1.05
CA HIS A 160 2.90 -3.86 -0.88
C HIS A 160 3.84 -3.06 -1.81
N GLY A 161 4.87 -3.71 -2.32
CA GLY A 161 5.77 -3.17 -3.34
C GLY A 161 5.07 -2.76 -4.65
N LEU A 162 3.96 -3.40 -5.03
CA LEU A 162 3.15 -3.02 -6.18
C LEU A 162 2.62 -1.58 -6.05
N ARG A 163 2.19 -1.21 -4.84
CA ARG A 163 1.77 0.17 -4.56
C ARG A 163 2.95 1.14 -4.58
N HIS A 164 4.15 0.72 -4.15
CA HIS A 164 5.34 1.54 -4.28
C HIS A 164 5.71 1.78 -5.75
N ALA A 165 5.64 0.76 -6.59
CA ALA A 165 5.87 0.89 -8.04
C ALA A 165 4.87 1.87 -8.68
N TYR A 166 3.57 1.68 -8.42
CA TYR A 166 2.53 2.61 -8.89
C TYR A 166 2.80 4.05 -8.45
N ALA A 167 3.13 4.28 -7.17
CA ALA A 167 3.39 5.61 -6.65
C ALA A 167 4.64 6.25 -7.27
N GLN A 168 5.71 5.48 -7.50
CA GLN A 168 6.92 5.96 -8.16
C GLN A 168 6.68 6.31 -9.63
N GLN A 169 5.95 5.45 -10.35
CA GLN A 169 5.56 5.71 -11.73
C GLN A 169 4.67 6.95 -11.83
N ARG A 170 3.66 7.05 -10.94
CA ARG A 170 2.78 8.21 -10.90
C ARG A 170 3.51 9.51 -10.59
N TYR A 171 4.47 9.45 -9.67
CA TYR A 171 5.32 10.60 -9.36
C TYR A 171 6.14 11.05 -10.58
N LEU A 172 6.76 10.10 -11.29
CA LEU A 172 7.52 10.39 -12.52
C LEU A 172 6.64 11.04 -13.59
N GLU A 173 5.44 10.52 -13.82
CA GLU A 173 4.48 11.08 -14.80
C GLU A 173 4.08 12.53 -14.48
N LEU A 174 3.89 12.83 -13.19
CA LEU A 174 3.44 14.16 -12.76
C LEU A 174 4.55 15.18 -12.62
N THR A 175 5.77 14.73 -12.34
CA THR A 175 6.91 15.64 -12.11
C THR A 175 7.87 15.73 -13.28
N GLY A 176 7.97 14.68 -14.10
CA GLY A 176 8.97 14.53 -15.14
C GLY A 176 10.33 14.01 -14.67
N TRP A 177 10.48 13.69 -13.38
CA TRP A 177 11.72 13.11 -12.82
C TRP A 177 11.41 12.00 -11.82
N PRO A 178 12.33 11.01 -11.62
CA PRO A 178 12.13 9.93 -10.68
C PRO A 178 12.00 10.42 -9.24
N SER A 179 11.28 9.68 -8.41
CA SER A 179 11.26 9.95 -6.96
C SER A 179 12.63 9.63 -6.33
N PRO A 180 12.98 10.20 -5.16
CA PRO A 180 14.26 9.91 -4.48
C PRO A 180 14.48 8.40 -4.25
N HIS A 181 13.44 7.63 -3.98
CA HIS A 181 13.52 6.17 -3.82
C HIS A 181 13.74 5.40 -5.13
N ALA A 182 13.48 6.03 -6.28
CA ALA A 182 13.74 5.49 -7.60
C ALA A 182 15.00 6.08 -8.25
N GLY A 183 15.92 6.63 -7.43
CA GLY A 183 17.18 7.19 -7.89
C GLY A 183 17.09 8.65 -8.34
N GLY A 184 15.97 9.32 -8.12
CA GLY A 184 15.80 10.72 -8.43
C GLY A 184 16.44 11.67 -7.41
N PRO A 185 16.42 13.00 -7.69
CA PRO A 185 17.06 14.00 -6.85
C PRO A 185 16.48 14.06 -5.44
N ALA A 186 17.33 14.22 -4.45
CA ALA A 186 16.91 14.50 -3.08
C ALA A 186 16.21 15.88 -3.00
N LYS A 187 15.33 16.07 -2.03
CA LYS A 187 14.58 17.33 -1.85
C LYS A 187 15.50 18.56 -1.76
N SER A 188 16.72 18.41 -1.21
CA SER A 188 17.73 19.48 -1.13
C SER A 188 18.24 19.92 -2.49
N GLN A 189 18.27 19.02 -3.47
CA GLN A 189 18.79 19.24 -4.83
C GLN A 189 17.75 19.85 -5.77
N LEU A 190 16.48 19.88 -5.38
CA LEU A 190 15.41 20.44 -6.18
C LEU A 190 15.46 21.97 -6.19
N THR A 191 15.22 22.59 -7.35
CA THR A 191 14.99 24.02 -7.49
C THR A 191 13.72 24.47 -6.77
N LYS A 192 13.51 25.78 -6.60
CA LYS A 192 12.30 26.31 -5.96
C LYS A 192 11.03 25.89 -6.70
N ALA A 193 11.00 25.95 -8.02
CA ALA A 193 9.87 25.51 -8.85
C ALA A 193 9.61 23.98 -8.69
N GLN A 194 10.67 23.17 -8.76
CA GLN A 194 10.57 21.73 -8.57
C GLN A 194 10.06 21.35 -7.16
N LYS A 195 10.45 22.10 -6.11
CA LYS A 195 9.93 21.89 -4.75
C LYS A 195 8.41 22.16 -4.66
N GLN A 196 7.92 23.15 -5.38
CA GLN A 196 6.47 23.42 -5.44
C GLN A 196 5.72 22.29 -6.16
N THR A 197 6.26 21.83 -7.29
CA THR A 197 5.69 20.66 -8.02
C THR A 197 5.73 19.40 -7.15
N ASP A 198 6.86 19.08 -6.50
CA ASP A 198 6.99 17.94 -5.58
C ASP A 198 5.94 18.00 -4.46
N GLN A 199 5.73 19.18 -3.87
CA GLN A 199 4.75 19.35 -2.81
C GLN A 199 3.30 19.14 -3.30
N SER A 200 2.93 19.69 -4.44
CA SER A 200 1.58 19.53 -4.99
C SER A 200 1.30 18.07 -5.36
N VAL A 201 2.26 17.40 -6.00
CA VAL A 201 2.12 15.99 -6.42
C VAL A 201 2.01 15.02 -5.25
N ARG A 202 2.62 15.32 -4.09
CA ARG A 202 2.50 14.47 -2.88
C ARG A 202 1.16 14.61 -2.18
N LEU A 203 0.37 15.61 -2.50
CA LEU A 203 -0.97 15.84 -1.95
C LEU A 203 -2.08 15.24 -2.83
N THR A 204 -1.76 14.83 -4.07
CA THR A 204 -2.65 14.16 -5.02
C THR A 204 -2.65 12.64 -4.79
#